data_529ac96077292200ba5721892f97059a
#
_entry.id   529ac96077292200ba5721892f97059a
#
_cell.length_a   1.000
_cell.length_b   1.000
_cell.length_c   1.000
_cell.angle_alpha   90.00
_cell.angle_beta   90.00
_cell.angle_gamma   90.00
#
_symmetry.space_group_name_H-M   'P 1'
#
loop_
_entity.id
_entity.type
_entity.pdbx_description
1 polymer ?
#
loop_
_entity_poly.entity_id
_entity_poly.type
_entity_poly.pdbx_seq_one_letter_code
_entity_poly.pdbx_strand_id
1 'polypeptide(L)'
;MQKLASSGLLSRLIPYWSKNKEWIKIILFTLATAFLAAAWANPQWGTKKQKVKAKSSDIIIALDISQSMMAEDISPNRLERSKRMATQLIKSLRGERIGLIYFAGSAYLQMPLTNDYAAAEIFIKSANTNQAGTQGTAIADAIELGVSAFTDEKNSQKAMIIISDGENHDTEAVIAAREANEKGTFIYTIGVGTEEGGPIPVMNRGKKEYKVDKSGYPVKSSLNIAAMQDISAAGQGETYLLNQGDQLITDLKKELNKLEKKEVEQRSFSDYESYFQYFLIVGIILLLLEFLISNRRKNKIVSE
;
A
#
# COMPACT_ATOMS: atom_id res chain seq x y z
N MET A 1 -12.64 35.53 -54.78
CA MET A 1 -11.91 36.70 -55.31
C MET A 1 -12.41 37.15 -56.72
N GLN A 2 -12.89 36.24 -57.56
CA GLN A 2 -13.41 36.59 -58.88
C GLN A 2 -14.65 37.52 -58.90
N LYS A 3 -15.36 37.70 -57.81
CA LYS A 3 -16.52 38.57 -57.64
C LYS A 3 -16.16 40.06 -57.31
N LEU A 4 -14.89 40.36 -57.03
CA LEU A 4 -14.46 41.67 -56.52
C LEU A 4 -13.55 42.43 -57.50
N ALA A 5 -13.05 41.82 -58.58
CA ALA A 5 -12.26 42.53 -59.60
C ALA A 5 -12.35 41.81 -60.95
N SER A 6 -12.36 42.56 -62.02
CA SER A 6 -12.33 42.02 -63.40
C SER A 6 -11.05 41.20 -63.62
N SER A 7 -11.15 40.11 -64.39
CA SER A 7 -10.04 39.15 -64.60
C SER A 7 -8.75 39.80 -65.16
N GLY A 8 -8.87 40.97 -65.86
CA GLY A 8 -7.74 41.73 -66.32
C GLY A 8 -6.97 42.53 -65.27
N LEU A 9 -7.63 42.94 -64.17
CA LEU A 9 -6.99 43.63 -63.04
C LEU A 9 -6.24 42.70 -62.14
N LEU A 10 -6.77 41.46 -61.90
CA LEU A 10 -6.14 40.42 -61.08
C LEU A 10 -4.80 39.98 -61.71
N SER A 11 -4.69 39.81 -62.99
CA SER A 11 -3.44 39.43 -63.65
C SER A 11 -2.34 40.51 -63.58
N ARG A 12 -2.71 41.80 -63.49
CA ARG A 12 -1.77 42.93 -63.30
C ARG A 12 -1.34 43.11 -61.82
N LEU A 13 -2.22 42.84 -60.88
CA LEU A 13 -1.93 42.98 -59.41
C LEU A 13 -1.11 41.85 -58.89
N ILE A 14 -1.25 40.63 -59.44
CA ILE A 14 -0.57 39.42 -58.89
C ILE A 14 0.01 38.58 -60.05
N PRO A 15 1.02 39.13 -60.82
CA PRO A 15 1.52 38.51 -62.06
C PRO A 15 2.26 37.17 -61.83
N TYR A 16 2.64 36.87 -60.62
CA TYR A 16 3.43 35.69 -60.28
C TYR A 16 2.66 34.66 -59.42
N TRP A 17 1.31 34.65 -59.41
CA TRP A 17 0.49 33.70 -58.63
C TRP A 17 0.52 32.30 -59.24
N SER A 18 0.78 31.29 -58.44
CA SER A 18 0.80 29.91 -58.88
C SER A 18 -0.34 29.10 -58.23
N LYS A 19 -1.35 28.74 -59.03
CA LYS A 19 -2.49 27.90 -58.54
C LYS A 19 -2.06 26.58 -57.96
N ASN A 20 -1.00 25.96 -58.48
CA ASN A 20 -0.50 24.69 -57.93
C ASN A 20 0.07 24.83 -56.49
N LYS A 21 0.74 25.95 -56.21
CA LYS A 21 1.27 26.22 -54.87
C LYS A 21 0.16 26.56 -53.89
N GLU A 22 -0.91 27.18 -54.34
CA GLU A 22 -2.10 27.45 -53.52
C GLU A 22 -2.76 26.16 -53.08
N TRP A 23 -2.97 25.18 -53.98
CA TRP A 23 -3.49 23.87 -53.64
C TRP A 23 -2.59 23.11 -52.68
N ILE A 24 -1.26 23.14 -52.87
CA ILE A 24 -0.29 22.52 -51.96
C ILE A 24 -0.42 23.13 -50.56
N LYS A 25 -0.54 24.44 -50.43
CA LYS A 25 -0.72 25.12 -49.13
C LYS A 25 -2.02 24.73 -48.47
N ILE A 26 -3.13 24.66 -49.20
CA ILE A 26 -4.43 24.24 -48.67
C ILE A 26 -4.33 22.79 -48.14
N ILE A 27 -3.70 21.89 -48.89
CA ILE A 27 -3.51 20.49 -48.48
C ILE A 27 -2.64 20.41 -47.22
N LEU A 28 -1.51 21.13 -47.19
CA LEU A 28 -0.62 21.15 -46.04
C LEU A 28 -1.33 21.71 -44.79
N PHE A 29 -2.07 22.79 -44.92
CA PHE A 29 -2.84 23.39 -43.83
C PHE A 29 -3.93 22.45 -43.31
N THR A 30 -4.67 21.78 -44.19
CA THR A 30 -5.70 20.82 -43.84
C THR A 30 -5.11 19.60 -43.13
N LEU A 31 -3.97 19.08 -43.62
CA LEU A 31 -3.25 17.98 -42.92
C LEU A 31 -2.71 18.41 -41.57
N ALA A 32 -2.11 19.59 -41.48
CA ALA A 32 -1.60 20.12 -40.22
C ALA A 32 -2.72 20.25 -39.17
N THR A 33 -3.87 20.81 -39.54
CA THR A 33 -5.03 20.91 -38.64
C THR A 33 -5.58 19.55 -38.23
N ALA A 34 -5.59 18.55 -39.12
CA ALA A 34 -5.99 17.19 -38.82
C ALA A 34 -5.03 16.53 -37.79
N PHE A 35 -3.71 16.70 -37.99
CA PHE A 35 -2.71 16.19 -37.01
C PHE A 35 -2.79 16.91 -35.66
N LEU A 36 -3.05 18.20 -35.60
CA LEU A 36 -3.25 18.95 -34.37
C LEU A 36 -4.54 18.51 -33.66
N ALA A 37 -5.61 18.25 -34.38
CA ALA A 37 -6.84 17.71 -33.83
C ALA A 37 -6.63 16.28 -33.25
N ALA A 38 -5.86 15.46 -33.97
CA ALA A 38 -5.47 14.14 -33.47
C ALA A 38 -4.58 14.22 -32.22
N ALA A 39 -3.67 15.20 -32.15
CA ALA A 39 -2.87 15.47 -30.95
C ALA A 39 -3.74 15.90 -29.77
N TRP A 40 -4.74 16.74 -29.99
CA TRP A 40 -5.71 17.16 -28.98
C TRP A 40 -6.55 15.97 -28.45
N ALA A 41 -6.92 15.04 -29.32
CA ALA A 41 -7.63 13.83 -28.94
C ALA A 41 -6.80 12.90 -28.00
N ASN A 42 -5.51 13.21 -27.83
CA ASN A 42 -4.57 12.49 -26.96
C ASN A 42 -4.67 10.96 -27.10
N PRO A 43 -4.35 10.38 -28.27
CA PRO A 43 -4.44 8.94 -28.48
C PRO A 43 -3.51 8.22 -27.52
N GLN A 44 -4.10 7.31 -26.75
CA GLN A 44 -3.43 6.53 -25.71
C GLN A 44 -3.55 5.06 -26.03
N TRP A 45 -2.43 4.36 -26.17
CA TRP A 45 -2.38 2.91 -26.30
C TRP A 45 -1.07 2.35 -25.75
N GLY A 46 -1.12 1.08 -25.34
CA GLY A 46 0.00 0.45 -24.65
C GLY A 46 0.00 0.70 -23.14
N THR A 47 0.60 -0.21 -22.39
CA THR A 47 0.77 -0.08 -20.95
C THR A 47 2.19 0.38 -20.66
N LYS A 48 2.34 1.47 -19.93
CA LYS A 48 3.63 1.95 -19.48
C LYS A 48 4.11 1.02 -18.37
N LYS A 49 5.04 0.13 -18.65
CA LYS A 49 5.75 -0.61 -17.60
C LYS A 49 6.62 0.37 -16.81
N GLN A 50 6.01 1.16 -15.93
CA GLN A 50 6.80 1.83 -14.91
C GLN A 50 7.40 0.74 -14.01
N LYS A 51 8.73 0.73 -13.89
CA LYS A 51 9.37 0.06 -12.75
C LYS A 51 8.96 0.86 -11.51
N VAL A 52 7.79 0.53 -10.94
CA VAL A 52 7.41 1.03 -9.64
C VAL A 52 8.50 0.47 -8.70
N LYS A 53 9.32 1.35 -8.15
CA LYS A 53 10.17 0.98 -7.03
C LYS A 53 9.21 0.40 -5.99
N ALA A 54 9.41 -0.86 -5.63
CA ALA A 54 8.67 -1.48 -4.53
C ALA A 54 8.74 -0.50 -3.35
N LYS A 55 7.60 0.06 -2.98
CA LYS A 55 7.52 0.93 -1.80
C LYS A 55 7.43 0.00 -0.61
N SER A 56 8.12 0.34 0.46
CA SER A 56 8.05 -0.41 1.71
C SER A 56 6.62 -0.45 2.22
N SER A 57 6.20 -1.61 2.70
CA SER A 57 4.93 -1.76 3.43
C SER A 57 5.04 -1.16 4.83
N ASP A 58 3.93 -0.69 5.35
CA ASP A 58 3.82 -0.22 6.72
C ASP A 58 3.23 -1.36 7.57
N ILE A 59 3.99 -1.85 8.51
CA ILE A 59 3.60 -3.00 9.32
C ILE A 59 3.55 -2.59 10.80
N ILE A 60 2.39 -2.71 11.43
CA ILE A 60 2.25 -2.52 12.87
C ILE A 60 2.13 -3.89 13.54
N ILE A 61 3.00 -4.15 14.50
CA ILE A 61 2.95 -5.34 15.34
C ILE A 61 2.26 -4.95 16.65
N ALA A 62 1.11 -5.55 16.93
CA ALA A 62 0.41 -5.43 18.21
C ALA A 62 0.72 -6.64 19.07
N LEU A 63 1.39 -6.42 20.17
CA LEU A 63 1.81 -7.45 21.10
C LEU A 63 0.95 -7.41 22.36
N ASP A 64 0.26 -8.50 22.62
CA ASP A 64 -0.47 -8.70 23.87
C ASP A 64 0.50 -8.84 25.04
N ILE A 65 0.33 -7.98 26.05
CA ILE A 65 1.07 -8.00 27.30
C ILE A 65 0.17 -8.26 28.51
N SER A 66 -1.01 -8.84 28.31
CA SER A 66 -1.94 -9.20 29.38
C SER A 66 -1.39 -10.32 30.29
N GLN A 67 -2.01 -10.51 31.44
CA GLN A 67 -1.57 -11.55 32.39
C GLN A 67 -1.72 -12.97 31.85
N SER A 68 -2.67 -13.26 30.95
CA SER A 68 -2.84 -14.55 30.31
C SER A 68 -1.59 -14.96 29.51
N MET A 69 -0.85 -13.98 28.98
CA MET A 69 0.41 -14.20 28.27
C MET A 69 1.56 -14.69 29.16
N MET A 70 1.37 -14.72 30.49
CA MET A 70 2.30 -15.38 31.41
C MET A 70 2.04 -16.88 31.54
N ALA A 71 0.96 -17.43 30.98
CA ALA A 71 0.68 -18.87 31.01
C ALA A 71 1.86 -19.68 30.46
N GLU A 72 2.09 -20.84 31.08
CA GLU A 72 3.26 -21.70 30.85
C GLU A 72 2.92 -22.98 30.08
N ASP A 73 1.82 -22.97 29.33
CA ASP A 73 1.48 -24.02 28.37
C ASP A 73 2.48 -24.11 27.21
N ILE A 74 3.19 -23.00 26.95
CA ILE A 74 4.34 -22.93 26.03
C ILE A 74 5.56 -22.43 26.80
N SER A 75 6.66 -23.18 26.75
CA SER A 75 7.89 -22.84 27.48
C SER A 75 8.66 -21.67 26.84
N PRO A 76 9.18 -20.70 27.64
CA PRO A 76 9.04 -20.57 29.09
C PRO A 76 7.69 -20.00 29.54
N ASN A 77 7.07 -19.16 28.77
CA ASN A 77 5.69 -18.66 28.79
C ASN A 77 5.31 -18.08 27.44
N ARG A 78 4.03 -17.78 27.24
CA ARG A 78 3.51 -17.24 25.98
C ARG A 78 4.18 -15.92 25.58
N LEU A 79 4.33 -14.96 26.51
CA LEU A 79 4.93 -13.65 26.24
C LEU A 79 6.38 -13.78 25.77
N GLU A 80 7.22 -14.53 26.48
CA GLU A 80 8.62 -14.69 26.10
C GLU A 80 8.78 -15.43 24.77
N ARG A 81 7.88 -16.35 24.47
CA ARG A 81 7.86 -17.02 23.17
C ARG A 81 7.43 -16.08 22.04
N SER A 82 6.42 -15.24 22.29
CA SER A 82 5.96 -14.19 21.36
C SER A 82 7.06 -13.17 21.08
N LYS A 83 7.79 -12.72 22.10
CA LYS A 83 8.92 -11.79 21.96
C LYS A 83 10.02 -12.34 21.05
N ARG A 84 10.36 -13.62 21.21
CA ARG A 84 11.35 -14.29 20.36
C ARG A 84 10.89 -14.36 18.91
N MET A 85 9.64 -14.77 18.69
CA MET A 85 9.05 -14.84 17.36
C MET A 85 8.95 -13.46 16.71
N ALA A 86 8.45 -12.44 17.44
CA ALA A 86 8.35 -11.07 16.93
C ALA A 86 9.72 -10.49 16.58
N THR A 87 10.78 -10.80 17.34
CA THR A 87 12.15 -10.41 17.03
C THR A 87 12.64 -11.06 15.72
N GLN A 88 12.34 -12.35 15.51
CA GLN A 88 12.68 -13.03 14.25
C GLN A 88 11.89 -12.47 13.07
N LEU A 89 10.60 -12.18 13.28
CA LEU A 89 9.73 -11.58 12.28
C LEU A 89 10.28 -10.23 11.82
N ILE A 90 10.64 -9.32 12.75
CA ILE A 90 11.23 -8.03 12.43
C ILE A 90 12.49 -8.18 11.58
N LYS A 91 13.36 -9.13 11.91
CA LYS A 91 14.59 -9.40 11.13
C LYS A 91 14.28 -9.86 9.70
N SER A 92 13.17 -10.55 9.49
CA SER A 92 12.75 -11.03 8.18
C SER A 92 12.10 -9.95 7.32
N LEU A 93 11.55 -8.89 7.94
CA LEU A 93 10.83 -7.77 7.32
C LEU A 93 11.73 -6.56 7.04
N ARG A 94 13.03 -6.77 6.85
CA ARG A 94 13.95 -5.68 6.51
C ARG A 94 13.58 -5.06 5.15
N GLY A 95 13.46 -3.73 5.16
CA GLY A 95 13.00 -2.94 4.02
C GLY A 95 11.62 -2.33 4.26
N GLU A 96 10.84 -2.86 5.23
CA GLU A 96 9.51 -2.37 5.61
C GLU A 96 9.60 -1.38 6.78
N ARG A 97 8.62 -0.48 6.93
CA ARG A 97 8.50 0.35 8.15
C ARG A 97 7.73 -0.43 9.20
N ILE A 98 8.24 -0.43 10.42
CA ILE A 98 7.66 -1.20 11.52
C ILE A 98 7.24 -0.26 12.66
N GLY A 99 5.99 -0.39 13.10
CA GLY A 99 5.46 0.20 14.33
C GLY A 99 5.15 -0.87 15.37
N LEU A 100 5.08 -0.49 16.64
CA LEU A 100 4.82 -1.41 17.74
C LEU A 100 3.75 -0.85 18.68
N ILE A 101 2.74 -1.66 18.94
CA ILE A 101 1.68 -1.41 19.91
C ILE A 101 1.76 -2.50 20.98
N TYR A 102 1.66 -2.10 22.25
CA TYR A 102 1.36 -3.02 23.35
C TYR A 102 -0.10 -2.86 23.71
N PHE A 103 -0.75 -3.98 24.02
CA PHE A 103 -2.11 -3.94 24.50
C PHE A 103 -2.37 -4.99 25.58
N ALA A 104 -3.31 -4.68 26.44
CA ALA A 104 -3.91 -5.53 27.45
C ALA A 104 -5.34 -5.02 27.65
N GLY A 105 -5.73 -4.52 28.80
CA GLY A 105 -7.04 -3.84 28.99
C GLY A 105 -7.16 -2.48 28.29
N SER A 106 -6.09 -1.98 27.67
CA SER A 106 -6.02 -0.79 26.83
C SER A 106 -4.84 -0.92 25.87
N ALA A 107 -4.83 -0.17 24.78
CA ALA A 107 -3.75 -0.18 23.80
C ALA A 107 -2.85 1.07 23.90
N TYR A 108 -1.55 0.89 23.65
CA TYR A 108 -0.53 1.93 23.75
C TYR A 108 0.43 1.86 22.56
N LEU A 109 0.61 2.98 21.86
CA LEU A 109 1.63 3.09 20.81
C LEU A 109 3.01 3.17 21.46
N GLN A 110 3.75 2.07 21.41
CA GLN A 110 5.08 1.97 22.01
C GLN A 110 6.17 2.52 21.10
N MET A 111 6.00 2.35 19.79
CA MET A 111 6.93 2.85 18.77
C MET A 111 6.15 3.19 17.50
N PRO A 112 6.26 4.43 16.99
CA PRO A 112 5.68 4.79 15.69
C PRO A 112 6.41 4.09 14.55
N LEU A 113 5.83 4.14 13.35
CA LEU A 113 6.41 3.56 12.14
C LEU A 113 7.82 4.09 11.88
N THR A 114 8.79 3.19 11.83
CA THR A 114 10.21 3.50 11.62
C THR A 114 10.94 2.38 10.88
N ASN A 115 12.10 2.68 10.31
CA ASN A 115 13.05 1.70 9.77
C ASN A 115 14.14 1.33 10.80
N ASP A 116 14.03 1.80 12.04
CA ASP A 116 14.98 1.45 13.11
C ASP A 116 14.62 0.10 13.74
N TYR A 117 15.09 -0.97 13.11
CA TYR A 117 14.87 -2.35 13.58
C TYR A 117 15.55 -2.62 14.92
N ALA A 118 16.66 -1.91 15.23
CA ALA A 118 17.34 -2.09 16.50
C ALA A 118 16.49 -1.56 17.67
N ALA A 119 15.87 -0.39 17.50
CA ALA A 119 14.91 0.14 18.45
C ALA A 119 13.70 -0.80 18.61
N ALA A 120 13.14 -1.31 17.50
CA ALA A 120 12.04 -2.25 17.55
C ALA A 120 12.38 -3.53 18.34
N GLU A 121 13.57 -4.10 18.13
CA GLU A 121 14.03 -5.27 18.90
C GLU A 121 14.18 -4.96 20.40
N ILE A 122 14.67 -3.78 20.76
CA ILE A 122 14.81 -3.34 22.16
C ILE A 122 13.43 -3.27 22.82
N PHE A 123 12.47 -2.59 22.18
CA PHE A 123 11.12 -2.48 22.69
C PHE A 123 10.48 -3.86 22.86
N ILE A 124 10.52 -4.73 21.86
CA ILE A 124 9.95 -6.10 21.99
C ILE A 124 10.59 -6.86 23.15
N LYS A 125 11.91 -6.81 23.30
CA LYS A 125 12.60 -7.51 24.40
C LYS A 125 12.23 -6.95 25.79
N SER A 126 11.95 -5.64 25.86
CA SER A 126 11.58 -4.99 27.12
C SER A 126 10.10 -5.17 27.51
N ALA A 127 9.26 -5.68 26.59
CA ALA A 127 7.85 -5.90 26.84
C ALA A 127 7.63 -6.81 28.07
N ASN A 128 6.77 -6.35 28.97
CA ASN A 128 6.39 -7.12 30.16
C ASN A 128 4.97 -6.76 30.62
N THR A 129 4.34 -7.66 31.35
CA THR A 129 2.94 -7.51 31.80
C THR A 129 2.72 -6.37 32.80
N ASN A 130 3.79 -5.87 33.44
CA ASN A 130 3.70 -4.73 34.39
C ASN A 130 3.54 -3.39 33.67
N GLN A 131 3.77 -3.33 32.35
CA GLN A 131 3.56 -2.13 31.54
C GLN A 131 2.08 -1.93 31.18
N ALA A 132 1.26 -2.95 31.40
CA ALA A 132 -0.18 -2.83 31.22
C ALA A 132 -0.79 -1.97 32.36
N GLY A 133 -1.34 -0.82 32.00
CA GLY A 133 -2.02 0.05 32.96
C GLY A 133 -3.30 -0.58 33.51
N THR A 134 -4.05 -1.26 32.66
CA THR A 134 -5.24 -2.05 32.99
C THR A 134 -5.08 -3.46 32.48
N GLN A 135 -5.65 -4.43 33.21
CA GLN A 135 -5.65 -5.83 32.80
C GLN A 135 -6.90 -6.14 31.95
N GLY A 136 -6.78 -7.05 31.02
CA GLY A 136 -7.81 -7.42 30.05
C GLY A 136 -7.16 -7.65 28.68
N THR A 137 -7.96 -7.72 27.63
CA THR A 137 -7.47 -7.93 26.26
C THR A 137 -8.33 -7.11 25.32
N ALA A 138 -7.96 -5.83 25.14
CA ALA A 138 -8.67 -4.88 24.30
C ALA A 138 -8.09 -4.92 22.86
N ILE A 139 -8.44 -5.96 22.09
CA ILE A 139 -7.97 -6.11 20.70
C ILE A 139 -8.56 -5.03 19.80
N ALA A 140 -9.83 -4.64 20.03
CA ALA A 140 -10.47 -3.57 19.28
C ALA A 140 -9.69 -2.25 19.39
N ASP A 141 -9.35 -1.82 20.62
CA ASP A 141 -8.56 -0.62 20.86
C ASP A 141 -7.19 -0.68 20.15
N ALA A 142 -6.57 -1.87 20.16
CA ALA A 142 -5.28 -2.05 19.48
C ALA A 142 -5.40 -1.89 17.97
N ILE A 143 -6.49 -2.39 17.36
CA ILE A 143 -6.78 -2.23 15.94
C ILE A 143 -7.02 -0.76 15.61
N GLU A 144 -7.89 -0.08 16.34
CA GLU A 144 -8.21 1.34 16.12
C GLU A 144 -6.98 2.22 16.25
N LEU A 145 -6.18 2.01 17.31
CA LEU A 145 -4.92 2.70 17.51
C LEU A 145 -3.94 2.43 16.37
N GLY A 146 -3.84 1.19 15.91
CA GLY A 146 -3.00 0.81 14.77
C GLY A 146 -3.41 1.51 13.49
N VAL A 147 -4.71 1.54 13.17
CA VAL A 147 -5.22 2.25 12.00
C VAL A 147 -4.89 3.74 12.07
N SER A 148 -5.01 4.36 13.24
CA SER A 148 -4.69 5.79 13.43
C SER A 148 -3.19 6.09 13.38
N ALA A 149 -2.34 5.11 13.67
CA ALA A 149 -0.88 5.26 13.67
C ALA A 149 -0.26 5.11 12.26
N PHE A 150 -1.01 4.62 11.27
CA PHE A 150 -0.56 4.62 9.89
C PHE A 150 -0.54 6.03 9.30
N THR A 151 0.52 6.37 8.59
CA THR A 151 0.60 7.62 7.84
C THR A 151 -0.24 7.56 6.57
N ASP A 152 -0.83 8.71 6.18
CA ASP A 152 -1.63 8.83 4.94
C ASP A 152 -0.77 8.86 3.67
N GLU A 153 0.36 8.21 3.66
CA GLU A 153 1.13 8.05 2.44
C GLU A 153 0.34 7.19 1.45
N LYS A 154 -0.14 7.83 0.39
CA LYS A 154 -1.07 7.28 -0.63
C LYS A 154 -0.61 6.01 -1.35
N ASN A 155 0.52 5.42 -0.99
CA ASN A 155 1.13 4.36 -1.77
C ASN A 155 1.85 3.27 -0.95
N SER A 156 1.72 3.21 0.38
CA SER A 156 2.23 2.10 1.19
C SER A 156 1.10 1.13 1.53
N GLN A 157 1.37 -0.16 1.46
CA GLN A 157 0.45 -1.17 1.98
C GLN A 157 0.48 -1.15 3.50
N LYS A 158 -0.69 -1.27 4.11
CA LYS A 158 -0.86 -1.24 5.54
C LYS A 158 -1.24 -2.64 6.04
N ALA A 159 -0.41 -3.21 6.89
CA ALA A 159 -0.68 -4.49 7.51
C ALA A 159 -0.52 -4.39 9.03
N MET A 160 -1.41 -5.02 9.76
CA MET A 160 -1.31 -5.15 11.21
C MET A 160 -1.20 -6.62 11.58
N ILE A 161 -0.27 -6.94 12.47
CA ILE A 161 -0.03 -8.30 12.97
C ILE A 161 -0.32 -8.31 14.46
N ILE A 162 -1.39 -9.00 14.85
CA ILE A 162 -1.84 -9.12 16.24
C ILE A 162 -1.33 -10.42 16.82
N ILE A 163 -0.60 -10.34 17.92
CA ILE A 163 -0.02 -11.49 18.63
C ILE A 163 -0.70 -11.59 19.97
N SER A 164 -1.59 -12.59 20.14
CA SER A 164 -2.42 -12.75 21.34
C SER A 164 -2.86 -14.20 21.51
N ASP A 165 -3.40 -14.53 22.68
CA ASP A 165 -4.11 -15.80 22.93
C ASP A 165 -5.62 -15.73 22.58
N GLY A 166 -6.13 -14.51 22.29
CA GLY A 166 -7.53 -14.32 21.93
C GLY A 166 -8.53 -14.72 23.01
N GLU A 167 -8.12 -14.75 24.30
CA GLU A 167 -8.94 -15.26 25.40
C GLU A 167 -10.27 -14.50 25.53
N ASN A 168 -10.26 -13.18 25.33
CA ASN A 168 -11.46 -12.39 25.29
C ASN A 168 -12.01 -12.34 23.86
N HIS A 169 -13.02 -13.17 23.59
CA HIS A 169 -13.76 -13.08 22.32
C HIS A 169 -14.63 -11.82 22.35
N ASP A 170 -14.15 -10.76 21.74
CA ASP A 170 -14.86 -9.48 21.67
C ASP A 170 -15.38 -9.28 20.25
N THR A 171 -16.71 -9.19 20.12
CA THR A 171 -17.37 -8.87 18.86
C THR A 171 -16.92 -7.51 18.31
N GLU A 172 -16.48 -6.59 19.18
CA GLU A 172 -15.97 -5.27 18.81
C GLU A 172 -14.65 -5.40 18.04
N ALA A 173 -13.80 -6.38 18.37
CA ALA A 173 -12.56 -6.63 17.65
C ALA A 173 -12.81 -7.05 16.18
N VAL A 174 -13.85 -7.84 15.91
CA VAL A 174 -14.23 -8.25 14.56
C VAL A 174 -14.77 -7.05 13.76
N ILE A 175 -15.55 -6.18 14.41
CA ILE A 175 -16.06 -4.93 13.80
C ILE A 175 -14.88 -4.02 13.46
N ALA A 176 -13.99 -3.76 14.43
CA ALA A 176 -12.81 -2.93 14.22
C ALA A 176 -11.89 -3.47 13.11
N ALA A 177 -11.74 -4.80 12.99
CA ALA A 177 -10.97 -5.43 11.92
C ALA A 177 -11.59 -5.18 10.54
N ARG A 178 -12.92 -5.23 10.42
CA ARG A 178 -13.63 -4.93 9.18
C ARG A 178 -13.47 -3.48 8.79
N GLU A 179 -13.66 -2.54 9.72
CA GLU A 179 -13.47 -1.12 9.47
C GLU A 179 -12.02 -0.76 9.10
N ALA A 180 -11.04 -1.45 9.72
CA ALA A 180 -9.64 -1.31 9.36
C ALA A 180 -9.39 -1.75 7.91
N ASN A 181 -10.01 -2.84 7.49
CA ASN A 181 -9.90 -3.32 6.11
C ASN A 181 -10.56 -2.38 5.10
N GLU A 182 -11.71 -1.79 5.42
CA GLU A 182 -12.35 -0.74 4.60
C GLU A 182 -11.43 0.48 4.39
N LYS A 183 -10.55 0.76 5.37
CA LYS A 183 -9.50 1.80 5.30
C LYS A 183 -8.20 1.30 4.64
N GLY A 184 -8.20 0.09 4.07
CA GLY A 184 -7.07 -0.51 3.35
C GLY A 184 -5.99 -1.14 4.24
N THR A 185 -6.31 -1.48 5.49
CA THR A 185 -5.40 -2.19 6.41
C THR A 185 -5.75 -3.67 6.48
N PHE A 186 -4.78 -4.54 6.19
CA PHE A 186 -4.92 -5.99 6.33
C PHE A 186 -4.55 -6.41 7.74
N ILE A 187 -5.33 -7.34 8.33
CA ILE A 187 -5.10 -7.80 9.70
C ILE A 187 -4.76 -9.27 9.72
N TYR A 188 -3.56 -9.58 10.19
CA TYR A 188 -3.07 -10.92 10.44
C TYR A 188 -3.05 -11.18 11.93
N THR A 189 -3.36 -12.42 12.33
CA THR A 189 -3.34 -12.81 13.73
C THR A 189 -2.37 -13.95 13.96
N ILE A 190 -1.67 -13.93 15.10
CA ILE A 190 -0.79 -15.01 15.54
C ILE A 190 -1.29 -15.48 16.88
N GLY A 191 -1.91 -16.67 16.88
CA GLY A 191 -2.42 -17.31 18.07
C GLY A 191 -1.29 -17.90 18.92
N VAL A 192 -1.30 -17.57 20.21
CA VAL A 192 -0.27 -17.94 21.17
C VAL A 192 -0.87 -18.75 22.29
N GLY A 193 -0.41 -19.97 22.47
CA GLY A 193 -0.93 -20.87 23.50
C GLY A 193 -1.34 -22.23 22.93
N THR A 194 -1.96 -23.01 23.76
CA THR A 194 -2.60 -24.29 23.42
C THR A 194 -4.09 -24.21 23.72
N GLU A 195 -4.89 -25.04 23.06
CA GLU A 195 -6.34 -25.13 23.35
C GLU A 195 -6.62 -25.72 24.74
N GLU A 196 -5.74 -26.60 25.19
CA GLU A 196 -5.80 -27.15 26.57
C GLU A 196 -5.52 -26.08 27.62
N GLY A 197 -4.73 -25.08 27.27
CA GLY A 197 -4.35 -23.97 28.11
C GLY A 197 -3.44 -24.34 29.28
N GLY A 198 -3.01 -23.29 29.99
CA GLY A 198 -2.15 -23.44 31.16
C GLY A 198 -2.51 -22.50 32.32
N PRO A 199 -2.04 -22.80 33.53
CA PRO A 199 -2.24 -21.94 34.68
C PRO A 199 -1.39 -20.66 34.53
N ILE A 200 -1.91 -19.55 35.05
CA ILE A 200 -1.24 -18.24 35.01
C ILE A 200 -0.39 -18.09 36.28
N PRO A 201 0.94 -18.03 36.19
CA PRO A 201 1.79 -17.81 37.36
C PRO A 201 1.71 -16.36 37.82
N VAL A 202 1.70 -16.18 39.14
CA VAL A 202 1.77 -14.88 39.82
C VAL A 202 2.88 -14.92 40.85
N MET A 203 3.61 -13.83 41.01
CA MET A 203 4.64 -13.71 42.04
C MET A 203 4.04 -13.08 43.30
N ASN A 204 3.90 -13.85 44.34
CA ASN A 204 3.41 -13.38 45.63
C ASN A 204 4.55 -13.47 46.67
N ARG A 205 5.01 -12.32 47.19
CA ARG A 205 6.09 -12.21 48.18
C ARG A 205 7.35 -13.02 47.82
N GLY A 206 7.71 -13.04 46.52
CA GLY A 206 8.88 -13.77 46.03
C GLY A 206 8.67 -15.28 45.82
N LYS A 207 7.46 -15.81 46.08
CA LYS A 207 7.09 -17.18 45.75
C LYS A 207 6.24 -17.20 44.48
N LYS A 208 6.49 -18.20 43.64
CA LYS A 208 5.68 -18.48 42.47
C LYS A 208 4.42 -19.21 42.93
N GLU A 209 3.28 -18.59 42.71
CA GLU A 209 1.94 -19.17 42.94
C GLU A 209 1.18 -19.12 41.61
N TYR A 210 0.00 -19.73 41.57
CA TYR A 210 -0.86 -19.63 40.40
C TYR A 210 -2.10 -18.80 40.74
N LYS A 211 -2.55 -17.99 39.77
CA LYS A 211 -3.78 -17.21 39.87
C LYS A 211 -4.94 -18.17 40.16
N VAL A 212 -5.71 -17.87 41.19
CA VAL A 212 -6.89 -18.65 41.56
C VAL A 212 -8.16 -17.84 41.38
N ASP A 213 -9.25 -18.52 41.07
CA ASP A 213 -10.58 -17.96 41.02
C ASP A 213 -11.16 -17.70 42.44
N LYS A 214 -12.38 -17.20 42.50
CA LYS A 214 -13.10 -16.95 43.76
C LYS A 214 -13.34 -18.21 44.57
N SER A 215 -13.23 -19.39 43.96
CA SER A 215 -13.43 -20.70 44.58
C SER A 215 -12.12 -21.37 45.00
N GLY A 216 -10.96 -20.71 44.74
CA GLY A 216 -9.63 -21.21 45.06
C GLY A 216 -9.03 -22.18 44.02
N TYR A 217 -9.66 -22.37 42.89
CA TYR A 217 -9.12 -23.18 41.79
C TYR A 217 -8.18 -22.38 40.90
N PRO A 218 -7.08 -22.98 40.40
CA PRO A 218 -6.20 -22.31 39.46
C PRO A 218 -6.94 -21.86 38.20
N VAL A 219 -6.81 -20.58 37.86
CA VAL A 219 -7.33 -20.03 36.60
C VAL A 219 -6.47 -20.55 35.45
N LYS A 220 -7.09 -21.22 34.51
CA LYS A 220 -6.47 -21.61 33.23
C LYS A 220 -6.82 -20.61 32.16
N SER A 221 -5.81 -20.20 31.42
CA SER A 221 -5.98 -19.45 30.16
C SER A 221 -5.75 -20.39 28.97
N SER A 222 -6.60 -20.34 27.96
CA SER A 222 -6.49 -21.17 26.76
C SER A 222 -6.50 -20.31 25.50
N LEU A 223 -5.87 -20.78 24.45
CA LEU A 223 -5.89 -20.11 23.14
C LEU A 223 -7.29 -20.25 22.52
N ASN A 224 -7.88 -19.12 22.15
CA ASN A 224 -9.11 -19.07 21.38
C ASN A 224 -8.82 -18.87 19.88
N ILE A 225 -8.58 -19.98 19.17
CA ILE A 225 -8.26 -19.97 17.75
C ILE A 225 -9.43 -19.37 16.93
N ALA A 226 -10.68 -19.69 17.27
CA ALA A 226 -11.84 -19.22 16.56
C ALA A 226 -11.95 -17.69 16.57
N ALA A 227 -11.75 -17.06 17.74
CA ALA A 227 -11.73 -15.61 17.84
C ALA A 227 -10.63 -14.97 16.96
N MET A 228 -9.43 -15.53 16.96
CA MET A 228 -8.32 -15.04 16.13
C MET A 228 -8.63 -15.19 14.63
N GLN A 229 -9.28 -16.28 14.23
CA GLN A 229 -9.72 -16.50 12.85
C GLN A 229 -10.80 -15.51 12.41
N ASP A 230 -11.79 -15.25 13.27
CA ASP A 230 -12.86 -14.29 12.97
C ASP A 230 -12.29 -12.89 12.76
N ILE A 231 -11.34 -12.46 13.58
CA ILE A 231 -10.68 -11.16 13.47
C ILE A 231 -9.87 -11.07 12.16
N SER A 232 -9.02 -12.06 11.87
CA SER A 232 -8.20 -12.04 10.66
C SER A 232 -9.04 -12.13 9.40
N ALA A 233 -10.10 -12.94 9.39
CA ALA A 233 -11.02 -13.06 8.26
C ALA A 233 -11.76 -11.73 7.99
N ALA A 234 -12.21 -11.03 9.03
CA ALA A 234 -12.81 -9.70 8.91
C ALA A 234 -11.83 -8.67 8.34
N GLY A 235 -10.54 -8.78 8.69
CA GLY A 235 -9.44 -7.95 8.19
C GLY A 235 -8.81 -8.42 6.88
N GLN A 236 -9.41 -9.41 6.19
CA GLN A 236 -8.89 -10.03 4.95
C GLN A 236 -7.45 -10.54 5.04
N GLY A 237 -7.03 -10.98 6.22
CA GLY A 237 -5.75 -11.64 6.46
C GLY A 237 -5.94 -13.09 6.85
N GLU A 238 -4.90 -13.67 7.43
CA GLU A 238 -4.84 -15.08 7.85
C GLU A 238 -4.44 -15.20 9.32
N THR A 239 -4.81 -16.34 9.94
CA THR A 239 -4.39 -16.70 11.30
C THR A 239 -3.26 -17.71 11.23
N TYR A 240 -2.21 -17.46 11.99
CA TYR A 240 -1.07 -18.34 12.18
C TYR A 240 -0.99 -18.78 13.63
N LEU A 241 -0.34 -19.91 13.88
CA LEU A 241 -0.11 -20.41 15.22
C LEU A 241 1.38 -20.36 15.58
N LEU A 242 1.69 -19.89 16.77
CA LEU A 242 3.08 -19.74 17.23
C LEU A 242 3.88 -21.05 17.21
N ASN A 243 3.21 -22.19 17.37
CA ASN A 243 3.83 -23.52 17.33
C ASN A 243 4.35 -23.92 15.93
N GLN A 244 3.95 -23.23 14.86
CA GLN A 244 4.48 -23.46 13.51
C GLN A 244 5.93 -23.00 13.32
N GLY A 245 6.49 -22.28 14.30
CA GLY A 245 7.89 -21.87 14.28
C GLY A 245 8.29 -21.01 13.09
N ASP A 246 9.42 -21.32 12.44
CA ASP A 246 9.95 -20.52 11.31
C ASP A 246 9.07 -20.58 10.06
N GLN A 247 8.22 -21.61 9.92
CA GLN A 247 7.28 -21.72 8.81
C GLN A 247 6.27 -20.57 8.82
N LEU A 248 5.75 -20.18 10.00
CA LEU A 248 4.87 -19.02 10.18
C LEU A 248 5.47 -17.75 9.56
N ILE A 249 6.75 -17.47 9.87
CA ILE A 249 7.42 -16.27 9.38
C ILE A 249 7.53 -16.29 7.85
N THR A 250 7.82 -17.45 7.28
CA THR A 250 7.94 -17.65 5.84
C THR A 250 6.60 -17.44 5.13
N ASP A 251 5.53 -18.01 5.67
CA ASP A 251 4.20 -17.94 5.09
C ASP A 251 3.62 -16.52 5.22
N LEU A 252 3.73 -15.89 6.39
CA LEU A 252 3.31 -14.51 6.60
C LEU A 252 4.04 -13.54 5.65
N LYS A 253 5.36 -13.68 5.49
CA LYS A 253 6.14 -12.88 4.54
C LYS A 253 5.68 -13.09 3.11
N LYS A 254 5.35 -14.31 2.73
CA LYS A 254 4.83 -14.63 1.38
C LYS A 254 3.48 -13.95 1.13
N GLU A 255 2.60 -13.91 2.13
CA GLU A 255 1.30 -13.22 2.01
C GLU A 255 1.50 -11.69 1.90
N LEU A 256 2.33 -11.09 2.75
CA LEU A 256 2.65 -9.66 2.65
C LEU A 256 3.22 -9.29 1.26
N ASN A 257 4.13 -10.09 0.70
CA ASN A 257 4.67 -9.88 -0.63
C ASN A 257 3.64 -10.07 -1.77
N LYS A 258 2.60 -10.92 -1.58
CA LYS A 258 1.51 -11.07 -2.56
C LYS A 258 0.65 -9.81 -2.63
N LEU A 259 0.41 -9.16 -1.51
CA LEU A 259 -0.33 -7.91 -1.45
C LEU A 259 0.36 -6.82 -2.27
N GLU A 260 1.68 -6.66 -2.13
CA GLU A 260 2.47 -5.72 -2.92
C GLU A 260 2.30 -5.94 -4.43
N LYS A 261 2.35 -7.20 -4.87
CA LYS A 261 2.21 -7.54 -6.30
C LYS A 261 0.84 -7.21 -6.86
N LYS A 262 -0.25 -7.49 -6.12
CA LYS A 262 -1.61 -7.16 -6.56
C LYS A 262 -1.82 -5.67 -6.79
N GLU A 263 -1.28 -4.83 -5.94
CA GLU A 263 -1.41 -3.38 -6.07
C GLU A 263 -0.60 -2.82 -7.24
N VAL A 264 0.61 -3.35 -7.46
CA VAL A 264 1.45 -3.01 -8.62
C VAL A 264 0.76 -3.40 -9.93
N GLU A 265 0.13 -4.56 -10.00
CA GLU A 265 -0.63 -4.98 -11.18
C GLU A 265 -1.85 -4.09 -11.42
N GLN A 266 -2.66 -3.81 -10.41
CA GLN A 266 -3.83 -2.93 -10.55
C GLN A 266 -3.47 -1.52 -11.02
N ARG A 267 -2.34 -0.96 -10.57
CA ARG A 267 -1.88 0.37 -11.00
C ARG A 267 -1.26 0.35 -12.39
N SER A 268 -0.61 -0.73 -12.79
CA SER A 268 0.00 -0.86 -14.12
C SER A 268 -1.04 -0.90 -15.25
N PHE A 269 -2.28 -1.28 -14.95
CA PHE A 269 -3.39 -1.26 -15.92
C PHE A 269 -4.03 0.12 -16.13
N SER A 270 -3.73 1.12 -15.31
CA SER A 270 -4.34 2.45 -15.40
C SER A 270 -3.50 3.50 -16.10
N ASP A 271 -2.22 3.26 -16.35
CA ASP A 271 -1.33 4.21 -17.04
C ASP A 271 -1.11 3.81 -18.50
N TYR A 272 -1.89 4.42 -19.41
CA TYR A 272 -1.67 4.30 -20.84
C TYR A 272 -0.56 5.26 -21.30
N GLU A 273 0.29 4.80 -22.24
CA GLU A 273 1.23 5.72 -22.91
C GLU A 273 0.50 6.70 -23.83
N SER A 274 0.78 7.96 -23.62
CA SER A 274 0.23 9.06 -24.43
C SER A 274 1.13 9.36 -25.61
N TYR A 275 0.56 9.34 -26.81
CA TYR A 275 1.29 9.54 -28.06
C TYR A 275 1.02 10.90 -28.74
N PHE A 276 0.35 11.83 -28.07
CA PHE A 276 0.01 13.14 -28.62
C PHE A 276 1.22 13.93 -29.16
N GLN A 277 2.40 13.71 -28.55
CA GLN A 277 3.64 14.40 -28.88
C GLN A 277 4.06 14.18 -30.36
N TYR A 278 3.91 12.96 -30.88
CA TYR A 278 4.25 12.63 -32.25
C TYR A 278 3.33 13.32 -33.23
N PHE A 279 2.04 13.32 -32.99
CA PHE A 279 1.05 14.01 -33.80
C PHE A 279 1.27 15.54 -33.77
N LEU A 280 1.60 16.09 -32.60
CA LEU A 280 1.90 17.51 -32.42
C LEU A 280 3.12 17.94 -33.24
N ILE A 281 4.23 17.17 -33.17
CA ILE A 281 5.45 17.46 -33.94
C ILE A 281 5.18 17.47 -35.44
N VAL A 282 4.47 16.45 -35.93
CA VAL A 282 4.12 16.38 -37.36
C VAL A 282 3.25 17.57 -37.78
N GLY A 283 2.24 17.93 -36.98
CA GLY A 283 1.38 19.08 -37.22
C GLY A 283 2.15 20.39 -37.31
N ILE A 284 3.10 20.62 -36.37
CA ILE A 284 3.95 21.83 -36.38
C ILE A 284 4.88 21.84 -37.59
N ILE A 285 5.49 20.72 -37.96
CA ILE A 285 6.36 20.65 -39.16
C ILE A 285 5.56 21.00 -40.43
N LEU A 286 4.34 20.46 -40.56
CA LEU A 286 3.48 20.78 -41.73
C LEU A 286 3.10 22.27 -41.80
N LEU A 287 2.82 22.92 -40.66
CA LEU A 287 2.57 24.35 -40.60
C LEU A 287 3.81 25.16 -40.98
N LEU A 288 5.00 24.76 -40.52
CA LEU A 288 6.24 25.42 -40.90
C LEU A 288 6.51 25.29 -42.40
N LEU A 289 6.30 24.11 -42.99
CA LEU A 289 6.42 23.89 -44.42
C LEU A 289 5.41 24.74 -45.20
N GLU A 290 4.16 24.84 -44.77
CA GLU A 290 3.14 25.69 -45.36
C GLU A 290 3.59 27.16 -45.35
N PHE A 291 4.10 27.64 -44.21
CA PHE A 291 4.58 29.02 -44.06
C PHE A 291 5.77 29.33 -44.97
N LEU A 292 6.70 28.40 -45.16
CA LEU A 292 7.88 28.57 -46.01
C LEU A 292 7.58 28.56 -47.49
N ILE A 293 6.47 27.96 -47.91
CA ILE A 293 6.08 27.94 -49.32
C ILE A 293 5.55 29.30 -49.76
N SER A 294 6.35 30.05 -50.48
CA SER A 294 5.93 31.30 -51.10
C SER A 294 5.00 31.05 -52.29
N ASN A 295 3.86 31.80 -52.37
CA ASN A 295 2.91 31.74 -53.49
C ASN A 295 3.47 32.29 -54.79
N ARG A 296 4.69 32.87 -54.78
CA ARG A 296 5.30 33.50 -55.98
C ARG A 296 6.01 32.45 -56.85
N ARG A 297 5.85 32.58 -58.21
CA ARG A 297 6.69 31.85 -59.16
C ARG A 297 8.12 32.41 -59.10
N LYS A 298 9.14 31.55 -59.02
CA LYS A 298 10.52 31.99 -59.27
C LYS A 298 10.68 32.43 -60.74
N ASN A 299 11.11 33.65 -60.98
CA ASN A 299 11.54 34.05 -62.34
C ASN A 299 12.74 33.19 -62.73
N LYS A 300 12.65 32.43 -63.80
CA LYS A 300 13.84 31.97 -64.51
C LYS A 300 14.46 33.18 -65.08
N ILE A 301 15.57 33.67 -64.58
CA ILE A 301 16.44 34.63 -65.26
C ILE A 301 16.96 33.86 -66.46
N VAL A 302 16.43 34.18 -67.66
CA VAL A 302 17.00 33.76 -68.92
C VAL A 302 18.22 34.65 -69.06
N SER A 303 19.42 34.09 -68.86
CA SER A 303 20.68 34.73 -69.27
C SER A 303 20.78 34.52 -70.73
N GLU A 304 20.65 35.63 -71.47
CA GLU A 304 21.19 35.78 -72.78
C GLU A 304 22.72 35.87 -72.75
#